data_20bd5ed6ba8d218ca846d5c13faa1e68
#
_entry.id   20bd5ed6ba8d218ca846d5c13faa1e68
#
_cell.length_a   1.000
_cell.length_b   1.000
_cell.length_c   1.000
_cell.angle_alpha   90.00
_cell.angle_beta   90.00
_cell.angle_gamma   90.00
#
_symmetry.space_group_name_H-M   'P 1'
#
loop_
_entity.id
_entity.type
_entity.pdbx_description
1 polymer ?
#
loop_
_entity_poly.entity_id
_entity_poly.type
_entity_poly.pdbx_seq_one_letter_code
_entity_poly.pdbx_strand_id
1 'polypeptide(L)'
;GIVAALGFLSKYLFIYLLIGIKIFYVFYIKKNNFKINYIIPGIIFLLILTPHLIWLTENNYITIAYGLKRTGEIKTYLDHIILPLTFLGKQTGILIPFFILLFVLTKNLKTSLSFKDQNLLYLLSISMIPFIFMMLTSTIMGAKIRTMWMTPFYLYFGTLFIYIFQNNIDLTRIKNFNYVFIFLFLLSPFLYGYISVSKTDKRTDYNGKMIAQKIQNEWNKKNNTTINFVTGNEWIGGNLSYHLKSRPTWTNKTLSDDKICFNKEYKITSFIRSQFCIANNYKELSKY
;
A
#
# COMPACT_ATOMS: atom_id res chain seq x y z
N GLY A 1 -6.65 23.23 5.08
CA GLY A 1 -6.56 22.57 6.38
C GLY A 1 -7.42 21.32 6.43
N ILE A 2 -8.75 21.45 6.32
CA ILE A 2 -9.73 20.32 6.48
C ILE A 2 -9.41 19.16 5.54
N VAL A 3 -9.39 19.41 4.24
CA VAL A 3 -9.11 18.34 3.24
C VAL A 3 -7.75 17.69 3.45
N ALA A 4 -6.74 18.47 3.85
CA ALA A 4 -5.41 17.95 4.17
C ALA A 4 -5.43 16.98 5.36
N ALA A 5 -6.16 17.34 6.43
CA ALA A 5 -6.33 16.50 7.62
C ALA A 5 -7.09 15.21 7.29
N LEU A 6 -8.20 15.28 6.57
CA LEU A 6 -8.97 14.12 6.14
C LEU A 6 -8.14 13.20 5.22
N GLY A 7 -7.36 13.77 4.30
CA GLY A 7 -6.44 13.01 3.46
C GLY A 7 -5.38 12.26 4.27
N PHE A 8 -4.78 12.90 5.26
CA PHE A 8 -3.80 12.26 6.15
C PHE A 8 -4.43 11.18 7.03
N LEU A 9 -5.62 11.42 7.59
CA LEU A 9 -6.37 10.44 8.37
C LEU A 9 -6.78 9.21 7.55
N SER A 10 -7.07 9.40 6.26
CA SER A 10 -7.37 8.27 5.37
C SER A 10 -6.14 7.43 5.06
N LYS A 11 -4.95 8.03 4.95
CA LYS A 11 -3.70 7.35 4.65
C LYS A 11 -2.49 8.21 5.04
N TYR A 12 -1.66 7.75 5.96
CA TYR A 12 -0.48 8.51 6.43
C TYR A 12 0.50 8.90 5.31
N LEU A 13 0.62 8.08 4.27
CA LEU A 13 1.47 8.41 3.10
C LEU A 13 1.02 9.68 2.35
N PHE A 14 -0.19 10.17 2.60
CA PHE A 14 -0.66 11.46 2.09
C PHE A 14 0.24 12.63 2.53
N ILE A 15 1.02 12.44 3.60
CA ILE A 15 2.04 13.41 4.05
C ILE A 15 3.01 13.79 2.93
N TYR A 16 3.36 12.87 2.04
CA TYR A 16 4.28 13.15 0.93
C TYR A 16 3.70 14.15 -0.08
N LEU A 17 2.39 14.09 -0.32
CA LEU A 17 1.69 15.09 -1.12
C LEU A 17 1.65 16.45 -0.41
N LEU A 18 1.39 16.45 0.90
CA LEU A 18 1.40 17.68 1.70
C LEU A 18 2.77 18.33 1.71
N ILE A 19 3.85 17.56 1.78
CA ILE A 19 5.22 18.04 1.66
C ILE A 19 5.44 18.66 0.27
N GLY A 20 4.99 18.01 -0.80
CA GLY A 20 5.06 18.53 -2.16
C GLY A 20 4.36 19.89 -2.29
N ILE A 21 3.12 19.99 -1.77
CA ILE A 21 2.37 21.23 -1.74
C ILE A 21 3.12 22.30 -0.90
N LYS A 22 3.66 21.94 0.26
CA LYS A 22 4.40 22.86 1.12
C LYS A 22 5.68 23.38 0.45
N ILE A 23 6.42 22.51 -0.23
CA ILE A 23 7.61 22.90 -1.00
C ILE A 23 7.23 23.92 -2.06
N PHE A 24 6.18 23.68 -2.85
CA PHE A 24 5.68 24.63 -3.82
C PHE A 24 5.32 25.97 -3.16
N TYR A 25 4.59 25.96 -2.03
CA TYR A 25 4.23 27.15 -1.30
C TYR A 25 5.43 27.95 -0.82
N VAL A 26 6.48 27.32 -0.34
CA VAL A 26 7.73 28.01 0.08
C VAL A 26 8.35 28.76 -1.09
N PHE A 27 8.43 28.13 -2.29
CA PHE A 27 8.90 28.81 -3.50
C PHE A 27 8.00 29.96 -3.91
N TYR A 28 6.68 29.77 -3.83
CA TYR A 28 5.68 30.78 -4.15
C TYR A 28 5.74 31.97 -3.17
N ILE A 29 5.81 31.71 -1.86
CA ILE A 29 5.89 32.75 -0.79
C ILE A 29 7.16 33.55 -0.94
N LYS A 30 8.32 32.93 -1.20
CA LYS A 30 9.59 33.61 -1.42
C LYS A 30 9.46 34.68 -2.53
N LYS A 31 8.59 34.42 -3.53
CA LYS A 31 8.31 35.36 -4.61
C LYS A 31 7.28 36.44 -4.26
N ASN A 32 6.26 36.14 -3.43
CA ASN A 32 5.07 36.96 -3.24
C ASN A 32 4.90 37.54 -1.82
N ASN A 33 5.89 37.51 -0.97
CA ASN A 33 5.87 37.87 0.44
C ASN A 33 4.94 36.98 1.32
N PHE A 34 5.35 36.77 2.55
CA PHE A 34 4.61 35.95 3.51
C PHE A 34 3.35 36.68 3.98
N LYS A 35 2.19 35.99 3.95
CA LYS A 35 0.93 36.45 4.52
C LYS A 35 0.50 35.52 5.67
N ILE A 36 0.02 36.09 6.77
CA ILE A 36 -0.42 35.33 7.96
C ILE A 36 -1.49 34.28 7.62
N ASN A 37 -2.29 34.52 6.59
CA ASN A 37 -3.32 33.59 6.13
C ASN A 37 -2.76 32.23 5.66
N TYR A 38 -1.46 32.11 5.38
CA TYR A 38 -0.83 30.83 5.03
C TYR A 38 -0.65 29.90 6.24
N ILE A 39 -0.76 30.41 7.48
CA ILE A 39 -0.68 29.63 8.71
C ILE A 39 -2.03 28.98 9.04
N ILE A 40 -3.14 29.61 8.69
CA ILE A 40 -4.50 29.14 9.04
C ILE A 40 -4.75 27.68 8.61
N PRO A 41 -4.43 27.25 7.37
CA PRO A 41 -4.60 25.84 6.98
C PRO A 41 -3.82 24.86 7.85
N GLY A 42 -2.63 25.25 8.32
CA GLY A 42 -1.82 24.42 9.23
C GLY A 42 -2.46 24.26 10.61
N ILE A 43 -2.99 25.36 11.16
CA ILE A 43 -3.71 25.32 12.45
C ILE A 43 -4.94 24.43 12.35
N ILE A 44 -5.77 24.60 11.33
CA ILE A 44 -6.96 23.77 11.10
C ILE A 44 -6.57 22.29 10.93
N PHE A 45 -5.49 22.00 10.20
CA PHE A 45 -4.96 20.66 10.02
C PHE A 45 -4.63 20.02 11.37
N LEU A 46 -3.87 20.72 12.22
CA LEU A 46 -3.47 20.21 13.53
C LEU A 46 -4.66 20.01 14.46
N LEU A 47 -5.60 20.95 14.49
CA LEU A 47 -6.82 20.84 15.32
C LEU A 47 -7.63 19.59 14.97
N ILE A 48 -7.82 19.30 13.68
CA ILE A 48 -8.54 18.10 13.25
C ILE A 48 -7.77 16.81 13.55
N LEU A 49 -6.43 16.85 13.51
CA LEU A 49 -5.60 15.68 13.82
C LEU A 49 -5.49 15.39 15.33
N THR A 50 -5.68 16.39 16.18
CA THR A 50 -5.45 16.26 17.63
C THR A 50 -6.16 15.03 18.25
N PRO A 51 -7.46 14.78 18.00
CA PRO A 51 -8.12 13.58 18.56
C PRO A 51 -7.47 12.28 18.15
N HIS A 52 -7.04 12.19 16.88
CA HIS A 52 -6.34 11.01 16.37
C HIS A 52 -4.94 10.84 16.99
N LEU A 53 -4.21 11.93 17.18
CA LEU A 53 -2.89 11.90 17.82
C LEU A 53 -2.99 11.45 19.27
N ILE A 54 -3.99 11.92 20.04
CA ILE A 54 -4.26 11.46 21.40
C ILE A 54 -4.57 9.96 21.38
N TRP A 55 -5.51 9.52 20.56
CA TRP A 55 -5.85 8.11 20.41
C TRP A 55 -4.62 7.26 20.05
N LEU A 56 -3.75 7.74 19.18
CA LEU A 56 -2.56 7.04 18.72
C LEU A 56 -1.55 6.81 19.86
N THR A 57 -1.37 7.81 20.75
CA THR A 57 -0.51 7.66 21.95
C THR A 57 -1.11 6.68 22.95
N GLU A 58 -2.40 6.74 23.21
CA GLU A 58 -3.11 5.83 24.11
C GLU A 58 -3.07 4.37 23.61
N ASN A 59 -3.02 4.14 22.30
CA ASN A 59 -2.98 2.81 21.67
C ASN A 59 -1.57 2.39 21.22
N ASN A 60 -0.51 2.89 21.84
CA ASN A 60 0.88 2.47 21.60
C ASN A 60 1.30 2.52 20.12
N TYR A 61 0.84 3.53 19.38
CA TYR A 61 1.17 3.75 17.97
C TYR A 61 0.86 2.54 17.06
N ILE A 62 -0.17 1.76 17.37
CA ILE A 62 -0.50 0.48 16.71
C ILE A 62 -0.58 0.58 15.18
N THR A 63 -1.13 1.68 14.64
CA THR A 63 -1.26 1.87 13.19
C THR A 63 0.09 2.12 12.51
N ILE A 64 0.99 2.83 13.17
CA ILE A 64 2.37 3.07 12.70
C ILE A 64 3.15 1.76 12.75
N ALA A 65 3.11 1.07 13.89
CA ALA A 65 3.76 -0.24 14.07
C ALA A 65 3.29 -1.25 13.01
N TYR A 66 1.98 -1.29 12.73
CA TYR A 66 1.42 -2.12 11.68
C TYR A 66 1.94 -1.73 10.28
N GLY A 67 2.03 -0.43 9.99
CA GLY A 67 2.59 0.07 8.73
C GLY A 67 4.04 -0.36 8.53
N LEU A 68 4.87 -0.18 9.57
CA LEU A 68 6.28 -0.58 9.57
C LEU A 68 6.43 -2.10 9.40
N LYS A 69 5.66 -2.90 10.13
CA LYS A 69 5.65 -4.37 9.97
C LYS A 69 5.33 -4.80 8.52
N ARG A 70 4.50 -4.05 7.81
CA ARG A 70 4.15 -4.34 6.41
C ARG A 70 5.23 -4.01 5.40
N THR A 71 6.22 -3.19 5.74
CA THR A 71 7.39 -2.91 4.88
C THR A 71 8.43 -4.02 4.92
N GLY A 72 8.32 -4.96 5.87
CA GLY A 72 9.26 -6.05 6.08
C GLY A 72 10.47 -5.64 6.90
N GLU A 73 11.19 -6.63 7.41
CA GLU A 73 12.43 -6.42 8.15
C GLU A 73 13.61 -6.26 7.18
N ILE A 74 14.55 -5.40 7.52
CA ILE A 74 15.82 -5.26 6.80
C ILE A 74 16.63 -6.55 7.02
N LYS A 75 17.03 -7.19 5.94
CA LYS A 75 17.83 -8.43 6.00
C LYS A 75 19.30 -8.18 5.74
N THR A 76 19.60 -7.26 4.84
CA THR A 76 20.97 -6.94 4.43
C THR A 76 21.12 -5.44 4.13
N TYR A 77 22.34 -4.92 4.20
CA TYR A 77 22.65 -3.55 3.78
C TYR A 77 22.31 -3.30 2.28
N LEU A 78 22.34 -4.35 1.46
CA LEU A 78 21.96 -4.26 0.05
C LEU A 78 20.49 -3.93 -0.15
N ASP A 79 19.62 -4.18 0.84
CA ASP A 79 18.20 -3.85 0.76
C ASP A 79 17.95 -2.35 0.56
N HIS A 80 18.85 -1.50 1.09
CA HIS A 80 18.79 -0.04 0.89
C HIS A 80 19.01 0.40 -0.57
N ILE A 81 19.53 -0.48 -1.43
CA ILE A 81 19.75 -0.23 -2.86
C ILE A 81 18.78 -1.06 -3.70
N ILE A 82 18.69 -2.37 -3.43
CA ILE A 82 17.90 -3.31 -4.26
C ILE A 82 16.40 -3.01 -4.17
N LEU A 83 15.88 -2.69 -2.98
CA LEU A 83 14.45 -2.46 -2.82
C LEU A 83 13.96 -1.17 -3.50
N PRO A 84 14.64 -0.01 -3.37
CA PRO A 84 14.29 1.18 -4.17
C PRO A 84 14.37 0.94 -5.68
N LEU A 85 15.43 0.28 -6.17
CA LEU A 85 15.56 -0.03 -7.60
C LEU A 85 14.45 -0.98 -8.08
N THR A 86 14.11 -1.98 -7.28
CA THR A 86 12.97 -2.88 -7.54
C THR A 86 11.65 -2.11 -7.57
N PHE A 87 11.47 -1.16 -6.65
CA PHE A 87 10.30 -0.29 -6.63
C PHE A 87 10.25 0.56 -7.90
N LEU A 88 11.35 1.23 -8.26
CA LEU A 88 11.47 2.03 -9.49
C LEU A 88 11.11 1.21 -10.73
N GLY A 89 11.70 0.02 -10.90
CA GLY A 89 11.41 -0.86 -12.03
C GLY A 89 9.93 -1.25 -12.12
N LYS A 90 9.30 -1.54 -10.98
CA LYS A 90 7.85 -1.83 -10.94
C LYS A 90 6.99 -0.62 -11.29
N GLN A 91 7.35 0.58 -10.82
CA GLN A 91 6.63 1.81 -11.16
C GLN A 91 6.76 2.12 -12.65
N THR A 92 7.96 1.99 -13.21
CA THR A 92 8.19 2.12 -14.65
C THR A 92 7.29 1.15 -15.43
N GLY A 93 7.25 -0.13 -15.01
CA GLY A 93 6.39 -1.14 -15.64
C GLY A 93 4.90 -0.78 -15.64
N ILE A 94 4.39 -0.24 -14.53
CA ILE A 94 2.98 0.22 -14.43
C ILE A 94 2.71 1.42 -15.35
N LEU A 95 3.69 2.29 -15.55
CA LEU A 95 3.54 3.49 -16.36
C LEU A 95 3.77 3.25 -17.87
N ILE A 96 4.25 2.06 -18.29
CA ILE A 96 4.45 1.74 -19.72
C ILE A 96 3.19 2.03 -20.56
N PRO A 97 1.98 1.56 -20.19
CA PRO A 97 0.78 1.85 -21.00
C PRO A 97 0.51 3.34 -21.13
N PHE A 98 0.73 4.11 -20.06
CA PHE A 98 0.60 5.56 -20.07
C PHE A 98 1.59 6.23 -21.02
N PHE A 99 2.86 5.84 -20.98
CA PHE A 99 3.88 6.40 -21.88
C PHE A 99 3.66 5.99 -23.33
N ILE A 100 3.16 4.78 -23.61
CA ILE A 100 2.76 4.39 -24.96
C ILE A 100 1.68 5.34 -25.50
N LEU A 101 0.64 5.61 -24.72
CA LEU A 101 -0.45 6.53 -25.09
C LEU A 101 0.07 7.95 -25.34
N LEU A 102 0.93 8.44 -24.45
CA LEU A 102 1.56 9.75 -24.59
C LEU A 102 2.39 9.84 -25.89
N PHE A 103 3.19 8.81 -26.16
CA PHE A 103 4.04 8.74 -27.37
C PHE A 103 3.20 8.73 -28.65
N VAL A 104 2.08 8.01 -28.68
CA VAL A 104 1.17 7.99 -29.84
C VAL A 104 0.59 9.38 -30.09
N LEU A 105 0.31 10.15 -29.02
CA LEU A 105 -0.33 11.45 -29.13
C LEU A 105 0.67 12.58 -29.48
N THR A 106 1.96 12.42 -29.18
CA THR A 106 2.99 13.45 -29.40
C THR A 106 3.70 13.29 -30.74
N LYS A 107 3.96 14.42 -31.43
CA LYS A 107 4.81 14.44 -32.65
C LYS A 107 6.30 14.34 -32.33
N ASN A 108 6.70 14.99 -31.24
CA ASN A 108 8.09 15.15 -30.86
C ASN A 108 8.20 15.17 -29.34
N LEU A 109 9.26 14.59 -28.81
CA LEU A 109 9.55 14.57 -27.38
C LEU A 109 10.44 15.75 -26.92
N LYS A 110 10.83 16.65 -27.84
CA LYS A 110 11.58 17.83 -27.47
C LYS A 110 10.70 18.81 -26.71
N THR A 111 11.07 19.18 -25.52
CA THR A 111 10.36 20.12 -24.67
C THR A 111 11.29 21.24 -24.21
N SER A 112 10.75 22.43 -24.05
CA SER A 112 11.41 23.53 -23.36
C SER A 112 10.78 23.73 -22.01
N LEU A 113 11.38 23.16 -20.96
CA LEU A 113 10.89 23.32 -19.60
C LEU A 113 11.38 24.65 -19.02
N SER A 114 10.46 25.52 -18.65
CA SER A 114 10.77 26.74 -17.93
C SER A 114 10.44 26.58 -16.43
N PHE A 115 11.46 26.41 -15.60
CA PHE A 115 11.28 26.40 -14.14
C PHE A 115 10.85 27.75 -13.52
N LYS A 116 10.60 28.77 -14.37
CA LYS A 116 9.96 30.02 -13.95
C LYS A 116 8.42 29.93 -13.99
N ASP A 117 7.89 28.92 -14.68
CA ASP A 117 6.45 28.69 -14.81
C ASP A 117 5.89 28.07 -13.54
N GLN A 118 4.99 28.80 -12.88
CA GLN A 118 4.38 28.40 -11.61
C GLN A 118 3.48 27.16 -11.76
N ASN A 119 2.78 27.02 -12.89
CA ASN A 119 1.90 25.89 -13.14
C ASN A 119 2.72 24.60 -13.29
N LEU A 120 3.84 24.69 -14.02
CA LEU A 120 4.78 23.56 -14.15
C LEU A 120 5.36 23.18 -12.77
N LEU A 121 5.82 24.15 -11.99
CA LEU A 121 6.37 23.90 -10.65
C LEU A 121 5.34 23.27 -9.72
N TYR A 122 4.09 23.74 -9.77
CA TYR A 122 3.01 23.15 -9.00
C TYR A 122 2.77 21.69 -9.39
N LEU A 123 2.58 21.41 -10.68
CA LEU A 123 2.36 20.05 -11.19
C LEU A 123 3.54 19.12 -10.89
N LEU A 124 4.77 19.59 -11.02
CA LEU A 124 5.96 18.84 -10.64
C LEU A 124 5.98 18.54 -9.13
N SER A 125 5.64 19.53 -8.31
CA SER A 125 5.65 19.36 -6.84
C SER A 125 4.65 18.30 -6.38
N ILE A 126 3.42 18.33 -6.88
CA ILE A 126 2.39 17.36 -6.46
C ILE A 126 2.56 15.97 -7.07
N SER A 127 3.27 15.85 -8.20
CA SER A 127 3.48 14.57 -8.91
C SER A 127 4.81 13.92 -8.55
N MET A 128 5.93 14.67 -8.60
CA MET A 128 7.28 14.13 -8.44
C MET A 128 7.73 14.05 -6.99
N ILE A 129 7.34 15.01 -6.13
CA ILE A 129 7.77 15.01 -4.73
C ILE A 129 7.30 13.76 -3.98
N PRO A 130 6.03 13.32 -4.07
CA PRO A 130 5.62 12.06 -3.45
C PRO A 130 6.42 10.86 -3.94
N PHE A 131 6.73 10.80 -5.23
CA PHE A 131 7.55 9.73 -5.79
C PHE A 131 8.97 9.74 -5.22
N ILE A 132 9.61 10.91 -5.17
CA ILE A 132 10.96 11.09 -4.60
C ILE A 132 10.97 10.68 -3.11
N PHE A 133 9.98 11.11 -2.32
CA PHE A 133 9.90 10.75 -0.90
C PHE A 133 9.64 9.26 -0.68
N MET A 134 8.86 8.60 -1.54
CA MET A 134 8.72 7.14 -1.52
C MET A 134 10.06 6.44 -1.79
N MET A 135 10.80 6.89 -2.80
CA MET A 135 12.14 6.39 -3.09
C MET A 135 13.09 6.60 -1.91
N LEU A 136 13.14 7.81 -1.36
CA LEU A 136 13.97 8.15 -0.20
C LEU A 136 13.62 7.28 1.02
N THR A 137 12.33 7.09 1.30
CA THR A 137 11.89 6.21 2.39
C THR A 137 12.39 4.78 2.18
N SER A 138 12.27 4.24 0.97
CA SER A 138 12.78 2.91 0.66
C SER A 138 14.30 2.82 0.84
N THR A 139 15.04 3.82 0.37
CA THR A 139 16.50 3.89 0.47
C THR A 139 16.97 4.04 1.92
N ILE A 140 16.41 4.99 2.67
CA ILE A 140 16.85 5.28 4.04
C ILE A 140 16.48 4.16 5.01
N MET A 141 15.26 3.63 4.88
CA MET A 141 14.74 2.60 5.78
C MET A 141 15.00 1.17 5.33
N GLY A 142 15.61 0.92 4.15
CA GLY A 142 15.70 -0.42 3.57
C GLY A 142 14.32 -1.10 3.45
N ALA A 143 13.27 -0.32 3.21
CA ALA A 143 11.90 -0.75 3.35
C ALA A 143 11.30 -1.16 2.00
N LYS A 144 10.61 -2.30 1.97
CA LYS A 144 9.89 -2.78 0.78
C LYS A 144 8.60 -2.02 0.57
N ILE A 145 8.65 -0.95 -0.21
CA ILE A 145 7.46 -0.18 -0.57
C ILE A 145 6.56 -1.00 -1.52
N ARG A 146 5.27 -1.07 -1.18
CA ARG A 146 4.29 -1.75 -2.05
C ARG A 146 3.95 -0.87 -3.24
N THR A 147 3.97 -1.45 -4.42
CA THR A 147 3.72 -0.76 -5.69
C THR A 147 2.41 0.05 -5.69
N MET A 148 1.34 -0.52 -5.14
CA MET A 148 0.02 0.13 -5.06
C MET A 148 -0.03 1.35 -4.14
N TRP A 149 0.99 1.60 -3.32
CA TRP A 149 1.00 2.78 -2.45
C TRP A 149 1.29 4.06 -3.22
N MET A 150 1.92 3.94 -4.39
CA MET A 150 2.19 5.07 -5.29
C MET A 150 1.01 5.43 -6.18
N THR A 151 0.08 4.51 -6.43
CA THR A 151 -1.03 4.69 -7.39
C THR A 151 -1.81 6.01 -7.20
N PRO A 152 -2.20 6.45 -5.99
CA PRO A 152 -2.93 7.70 -5.82
C PRO A 152 -2.16 8.95 -6.28
N PHE A 153 -0.82 8.90 -6.26
CA PHE A 153 0.02 10.04 -6.64
C PHE A 153 0.19 10.18 -8.16
N TYR A 154 -0.25 9.18 -8.94
CA TYR A 154 -0.28 9.27 -10.40
C TYR A 154 -1.47 10.05 -10.95
N LEU A 155 -2.41 10.47 -10.08
CA LEU A 155 -3.63 11.18 -10.50
C LEU A 155 -3.33 12.39 -11.41
N TYR A 156 -2.28 13.13 -11.11
CA TYR A 156 -1.89 14.33 -11.85
C TYR A 156 -0.83 14.09 -12.94
N PHE A 157 -0.34 12.86 -13.11
CA PHE A 157 0.66 12.56 -14.14
C PHE A 157 0.16 12.87 -15.55
N GLY A 158 -1.10 12.52 -15.86
CA GLY A 158 -1.70 12.87 -17.13
C GLY A 158 -1.64 14.37 -17.40
N THR A 159 -2.09 15.17 -16.43
CA THR A 159 -2.07 16.65 -16.54
C THR A 159 -0.65 17.18 -16.65
N LEU A 160 0.28 16.68 -15.85
CA LEU A 160 1.69 17.09 -15.91
C LEU A 160 2.29 16.84 -17.28
N PHE A 161 2.14 15.63 -17.82
CA PHE A 161 2.76 15.28 -19.11
C PHE A 161 2.07 15.98 -20.28
N ILE A 162 0.75 16.17 -20.25
CA ILE A 162 0.04 17.00 -21.23
C ILE A 162 0.55 18.43 -21.16
N TYR A 163 0.75 18.98 -19.97
CA TYR A 163 1.29 20.34 -19.79
C TYR A 163 2.72 20.46 -20.36
N ILE A 164 3.58 19.49 -20.09
CA ILE A 164 4.97 19.45 -20.60
C ILE A 164 5.00 19.37 -22.12
N PHE A 165 4.13 18.56 -22.73
CA PHE A 165 4.11 18.28 -24.16
C PHE A 165 3.04 19.05 -24.95
N GLN A 166 2.34 20.01 -24.34
CA GLN A 166 1.20 20.73 -24.95
C GLN A 166 1.47 21.26 -26.36
N ASN A 167 2.67 21.75 -26.63
CA ASN A 167 3.07 22.27 -27.95
C ASN A 167 3.39 21.16 -28.97
N ASN A 168 3.52 19.92 -28.52
CA ASN A 168 3.89 18.76 -29.35
C ASN A 168 2.72 17.76 -29.50
N ILE A 169 1.60 18.00 -28.84
CA ILE A 169 0.40 17.19 -28.98
C ILE A 169 -0.21 17.42 -30.36
N ASP A 170 -0.51 16.32 -31.06
CA ASP A 170 -1.14 16.33 -32.35
C ASP A 170 -2.52 15.68 -32.30
N LEU A 171 -3.55 16.53 -32.30
CA LEU A 171 -4.94 16.07 -32.27
C LEU A 171 -5.36 15.28 -33.52
N THR A 172 -4.63 15.38 -34.63
CA THR A 172 -4.92 14.52 -35.79
C THR A 172 -4.66 13.04 -35.50
N ARG A 173 -3.83 12.75 -34.49
CA ARG A 173 -3.51 11.38 -34.03
C ARG A 173 -4.49 10.82 -33.00
N ILE A 174 -5.53 11.56 -32.64
CA ILE A 174 -6.51 11.13 -31.63
C ILE A 174 -7.19 9.79 -31.99
N LYS A 175 -7.36 9.52 -33.28
CA LYS A 175 -7.90 8.25 -33.76
C LYS A 175 -6.98 7.07 -33.41
N ASN A 176 -5.69 7.22 -33.64
CA ASN A 176 -4.68 6.20 -33.31
C ASN A 176 -4.58 6.04 -31.80
N PHE A 177 -4.60 7.14 -31.03
CA PHE A 177 -4.66 7.11 -29.55
C PHE A 177 -5.86 6.28 -29.07
N ASN A 178 -7.05 6.50 -29.61
CA ASN A 178 -8.24 5.76 -29.22
C ASN A 178 -8.13 4.26 -29.53
N TYR A 179 -7.56 3.89 -30.68
CA TYR A 179 -7.33 2.47 -31.00
C TYR A 179 -6.37 1.81 -29.98
N VAL A 180 -5.25 2.48 -29.69
CA VAL A 180 -4.27 1.96 -28.71
C VAL A 180 -4.87 1.92 -27.32
N PHE A 181 -5.65 2.94 -26.93
CA PHE A 181 -6.34 2.96 -25.64
C PHE A 181 -7.32 1.80 -25.50
N ILE A 182 -8.20 1.59 -26.48
CA ILE A 182 -9.16 0.49 -26.47
C ILE A 182 -8.44 -0.86 -26.43
N PHE A 183 -7.37 -1.03 -27.22
CA PHE A 183 -6.57 -2.24 -27.21
C PHE A 183 -5.98 -2.53 -25.82
N LEU A 184 -5.33 -1.55 -25.19
CA LEU A 184 -4.75 -1.69 -23.85
C LEU A 184 -5.81 -1.94 -22.79
N PHE A 185 -6.96 -1.24 -22.90
CA PHE A 185 -8.10 -1.41 -21.99
C PHE A 185 -8.66 -2.83 -22.05
N LEU A 186 -8.84 -3.38 -23.25
CA LEU A 186 -9.33 -4.74 -23.43
C LEU A 186 -8.28 -5.79 -23.07
N LEU A 187 -7.00 -5.55 -23.40
CA LEU A 187 -5.91 -6.47 -23.09
C LEU A 187 -5.76 -6.74 -21.59
N SER A 188 -5.96 -5.70 -20.76
CA SER A 188 -5.75 -5.79 -19.30
C SER A 188 -6.58 -6.89 -18.61
N PRO A 189 -7.92 -6.98 -18.78
CA PRO A 189 -8.71 -8.05 -18.16
C PRO A 189 -8.37 -9.44 -18.72
N PHE A 190 -8.01 -9.56 -20.01
CA PHE A 190 -7.57 -10.85 -20.56
C PHE A 190 -6.27 -11.34 -19.96
N LEU A 191 -5.26 -10.46 -19.80
CA LEU A 191 -4.01 -10.79 -19.12
C LEU A 191 -4.25 -11.17 -17.66
N TYR A 192 -5.11 -10.42 -16.97
CA TYR A 192 -5.47 -10.72 -15.59
C TYR A 192 -6.19 -12.07 -15.50
N GLY A 193 -7.15 -12.33 -16.38
CA GLY A 193 -7.87 -13.61 -16.48
C GLY A 193 -6.92 -14.78 -16.72
N TYR A 194 -6.03 -14.66 -17.71
CA TYR A 194 -5.01 -15.68 -18.01
C TYR A 194 -4.12 -15.97 -16.81
N ILE A 195 -3.56 -14.92 -16.18
CA ILE A 195 -2.73 -15.07 -14.97
C ILE A 195 -3.56 -15.67 -13.82
N SER A 196 -4.86 -15.36 -13.76
CA SER A 196 -5.75 -15.87 -12.73
C SER A 196 -6.03 -17.37 -12.85
N VAL A 197 -6.16 -17.86 -14.06
CA VAL A 197 -6.39 -19.30 -14.32
C VAL A 197 -5.09 -20.09 -14.23
N SER A 198 -3.99 -19.57 -14.77
CA SER A 198 -2.71 -20.29 -14.84
C SER A 198 -1.97 -20.42 -13.50
N LYS A 199 -2.24 -19.53 -12.53
CA LYS A 199 -1.61 -19.59 -11.19
C LYS A 199 -2.63 -20.03 -10.15
N THR A 200 -2.41 -21.18 -9.51
CA THR A 200 -3.31 -21.79 -8.52
C THR A 200 -2.95 -21.52 -7.06
N ASP A 201 -1.85 -20.79 -6.79
CA ASP A 201 -1.32 -20.52 -5.43
C ASP A 201 -1.71 -19.13 -4.89
N LYS A 202 -2.83 -18.56 -5.33
CA LYS A 202 -3.26 -17.23 -4.89
C LYS A 202 -4.09 -17.31 -3.63
N ARG A 203 -4.15 -16.20 -2.89
CA ARG A 203 -5.03 -16.07 -1.73
C ARG A 203 -6.51 -16.28 -2.07
N THR A 204 -6.90 -16.00 -3.32
CA THR A 204 -8.25 -16.22 -3.85
C THR A 204 -8.62 -17.72 -3.97
N ASP A 205 -7.61 -18.57 -4.10
CA ASP A 205 -7.81 -20.03 -4.26
C ASP A 205 -7.86 -20.75 -2.90
N TYR A 206 -7.77 -20.00 -1.79
CA TYR A 206 -7.81 -20.53 -0.44
C TYR A 206 -9.22 -21.03 -0.09
N ASN A 207 -9.36 -22.35 0.00
CA ASN A 207 -10.62 -22.97 0.43
C ASN A 207 -10.72 -22.98 1.97
N GLY A 208 -11.10 -21.82 2.54
CA GLY A 208 -11.15 -21.63 3.99
C GLY A 208 -12.12 -22.56 4.69
N LYS A 209 -13.26 -22.87 4.07
CA LYS A 209 -14.26 -23.79 4.65
C LYS A 209 -13.71 -25.21 4.79
N MET A 210 -13.10 -25.74 3.74
CA MET A 210 -12.51 -27.08 3.77
C MET A 210 -11.35 -27.17 4.78
N ILE A 211 -10.52 -26.12 4.84
CA ILE A 211 -9.38 -26.05 5.76
C ILE A 211 -9.87 -25.99 7.21
N ALA A 212 -10.87 -25.15 7.49
CA ALA A 212 -11.48 -25.07 8.83
C ALA A 212 -12.11 -26.40 9.25
N GLN A 213 -12.79 -27.12 8.35
CA GLN A 213 -13.31 -28.46 8.63
C GLN A 213 -12.22 -29.47 8.96
N LYS A 214 -11.11 -29.49 8.21
CA LYS A 214 -9.98 -30.38 8.51
C LYS A 214 -9.38 -30.07 9.88
N ILE A 215 -9.20 -28.79 10.21
CA ILE A 215 -8.66 -28.34 11.49
C ILE A 215 -9.60 -28.71 12.63
N GLN A 216 -10.91 -28.52 12.47
CA GLN A 216 -11.91 -28.92 13.47
C GLN A 216 -11.87 -30.44 13.69
N ASN A 217 -11.75 -31.23 12.64
CA ASN A 217 -11.68 -32.69 12.77
C ASN A 217 -10.41 -33.14 13.52
N GLU A 218 -9.25 -32.51 13.24
CA GLU A 218 -8.02 -32.79 13.98
C GLU A 218 -8.11 -32.38 15.45
N TRP A 219 -8.79 -31.26 15.74
CA TRP A 219 -9.06 -30.84 17.11
C TRP A 219 -9.93 -31.85 17.87
N ASN A 220 -11.03 -32.26 17.26
CA ASN A 220 -12.00 -33.20 17.87
C ASN A 220 -11.44 -34.61 18.11
N LYS A 221 -10.35 -34.99 17.45
CA LYS A 221 -9.66 -36.27 17.71
C LYS A 221 -8.93 -36.29 19.06
N LYS A 222 -8.52 -35.13 19.55
CA LYS A 222 -7.66 -34.98 20.72
C LYS A 222 -8.34 -34.25 21.90
N ASN A 223 -9.31 -33.40 21.57
CA ASN A 223 -9.95 -32.51 22.52
C ASN A 223 -11.48 -32.53 22.38
N ASN A 224 -12.20 -32.53 23.51
CA ASN A 224 -13.67 -32.43 23.56
C ASN A 224 -14.15 -30.97 23.79
N THR A 225 -13.27 -29.99 23.68
CA THR A 225 -13.55 -28.58 23.94
C THR A 225 -13.64 -27.79 22.63
N THR A 226 -14.08 -26.54 22.73
CA THR A 226 -14.15 -25.64 21.59
C THR A 226 -12.77 -24.99 21.29
N ILE A 227 -12.52 -24.66 20.02
CA ILE A 227 -11.37 -23.86 19.63
C ILE A 227 -11.73 -22.39 19.85
N ASN A 228 -11.10 -21.72 20.83
CA ASN A 228 -11.39 -20.32 21.16
C ASN A 228 -10.27 -19.37 20.75
N PHE A 229 -9.05 -19.87 20.59
CA PHE A 229 -7.88 -19.05 20.26
C PHE A 229 -7.05 -19.62 19.13
N VAL A 230 -6.50 -18.72 18.32
CA VAL A 230 -5.56 -19.04 17.22
C VAL A 230 -4.36 -18.11 17.33
N THR A 231 -3.15 -18.67 17.21
CA THR A 231 -1.89 -17.90 17.14
C THR A 231 -1.22 -18.05 15.78
N GLY A 232 -0.18 -17.28 15.52
CA GLY A 232 0.59 -17.32 14.28
C GLY A 232 0.16 -16.26 13.28
N ASN A 233 0.12 -16.59 11.99
CA ASN A 233 -0.15 -15.61 10.95
C ASN A 233 -1.58 -15.06 11.04
N GLU A 234 -1.75 -13.73 11.12
CA GLU A 234 -3.03 -13.02 11.21
C GLU A 234 -4.02 -13.40 10.10
N TRP A 235 -3.53 -13.62 8.88
CA TRP A 235 -4.39 -13.98 7.76
C TRP A 235 -4.99 -15.38 7.93
N ILE A 236 -4.22 -16.36 8.43
CA ILE A 236 -4.72 -17.71 8.76
C ILE A 236 -5.70 -17.60 9.92
N GLY A 237 -5.34 -16.88 10.98
CA GLY A 237 -6.20 -16.66 12.14
C GLY A 237 -7.55 -16.07 11.77
N GLY A 238 -7.55 -14.98 10.96
CA GLY A 238 -8.78 -14.36 10.50
C GLY A 238 -9.65 -15.28 9.63
N ASN A 239 -9.05 -16.10 8.75
CA ASN A 239 -9.79 -17.08 7.98
C ASN A 239 -10.39 -18.19 8.86
N LEU A 240 -9.68 -18.68 9.88
CA LEU A 240 -10.21 -19.65 10.82
C LEU A 240 -11.32 -19.07 11.69
N SER A 241 -11.16 -17.82 12.18
CA SER A 241 -12.21 -17.10 12.89
C SER A 241 -13.48 -16.94 12.06
N TYR A 242 -13.35 -16.76 10.75
CA TYR A 242 -14.50 -16.64 9.85
C TYR A 242 -15.18 -17.97 9.55
N HIS A 243 -14.43 -19.05 9.34
CA HIS A 243 -14.96 -20.33 8.85
C HIS A 243 -15.27 -21.35 9.94
N LEU A 244 -14.66 -21.29 11.13
CA LEU A 244 -14.97 -22.14 12.26
C LEU A 244 -16.26 -21.66 12.96
N LYS A 245 -17.09 -22.60 13.42
CA LYS A 245 -18.33 -22.25 14.14
C LYS A 245 -18.06 -21.55 15.48
N SER A 246 -16.97 -21.90 16.16
CA SER A 246 -16.55 -21.28 17.42
C SER A 246 -16.03 -19.87 17.32
N ARG A 247 -15.75 -19.36 16.09
CA ARG A 247 -15.23 -18.00 15.84
C ARG A 247 -14.01 -17.67 16.70
N PRO A 248 -12.94 -18.45 16.69
CA PRO A 248 -11.79 -18.26 17.56
C PRO A 248 -11.15 -16.87 17.38
N THR A 249 -10.67 -16.29 18.47
CA THR A 249 -9.96 -15.02 18.47
C THR A 249 -8.48 -15.23 18.15
N TRP A 250 -7.95 -14.46 17.22
CA TRP A 250 -6.51 -14.42 16.97
C TRP A 250 -5.79 -13.71 18.14
N THR A 251 -4.69 -14.28 18.62
CA THR A 251 -3.91 -13.75 19.74
C THR A 251 -2.40 -13.96 19.55
N ASN A 252 -1.59 -13.09 20.14
CA ASN A 252 -0.15 -13.25 20.27
C ASN A 252 0.25 -13.89 21.63
N LYS A 253 -0.73 -14.18 22.50
CA LYS A 253 -0.46 -14.77 23.81
C LYS A 253 -0.02 -16.22 23.68
N THR A 254 0.70 -16.72 24.69
CA THR A 254 1.06 -18.14 24.76
C THR A 254 -0.19 -18.96 25.02
N LEU A 255 -0.46 -19.95 24.17
CA LEU A 255 -1.61 -20.82 24.30
C LEU A 255 -1.42 -21.85 25.43
N SER A 256 -2.53 -22.39 25.93
CA SER A 256 -2.58 -23.48 26.90
C SER A 256 -1.94 -24.78 26.37
N ASP A 257 -1.72 -25.75 27.26
CA ASP A 257 -1.00 -26.97 26.93
C ASP A 257 -1.80 -27.96 26.04
N ASP A 258 -3.12 -27.76 25.92
CA ASP A 258 -4.02 -28.47 25.01
C ASP A 258 -3.86 -28.03 23.52
N LYS A 259 -2.95 -27.09 23.24
CA LYS A 259 -2.74 -26.55 21.90
C LYS A 259 -2.36 -27.61 20.88
N ILE A 260 -2.91 -27.49 19.68
CA ILE A 260 -2.46 -28.21 18.49
C ILE A 260 -1.81 -27.23 17.54
N CYS A 261 -0.57 -27.53 17.14
CA CYS A 261 0.18 -26.68 16.20
C CYS A 261 0.26 -27.36 14.84
N PHE A 262 0.08 -26.55 13.79
CA PHE A 262 0.15 -26.97 12.41
C PHE A 262 1.34 -26.24 11.75
N ASN A 263 2.14 -26.99 11.02
CA ASN A 263 3.29 -26.49 10.24
C ASN A 263 3.17 -26.96 8.78
N LYS A 264 4.20 -26.72 7.97
CA LYS A 264 4.23 -27.15 6.56
C LYS A 264 4.14 -28.67 6.37
N GLU A 265 4.57 -29.44 7.35
CA GLU A 265 4.58 -30.92 7.31
C GLU A 265 3.17 -31.50 7.48
N TYR A 266 2.29 -30.78 8.18
CA TYR A 266 0.87 -31.08 8.19
C TYR A 266 0.25 -30.73 6.84
N LYS A 267 0.28 -31.64 5.88
CA LYS A 267 -0.23 -31.50 4.49
C LYS A 267 -1.73 -31.13 4.39
N ILE A 268 -2.19 -30.18 5.21
CA ILE A 268 -3.60 -29.70 5.17
C ILE A 268 -3.81 -28.93 3.87
N THR A 269 -2.85 -28.08 3.49
CA THR A 269 -2.88 -27.30 2.25
C THR A 269 -1.52 -26.66 1.96
N SER A 270 -1.21 -26.41 0.68
CA SER A 270 -0.03 -25.64 0.20
C SER A 270 -0.01 -24.19 0.69
N PHE A 271 -1.15 -23.65 1.15
CA PHE A 271 -1.27 -22.28 1.66
C PHE A 271 -0.70 -22.08 3.07
N ILE A 272 -0.49 -23.13 3.86
CA ILE A 272 0.11 -23.04 5.20
C ILE A 272 1.63 -22.95 5.03
N ARG A 273 2.13 -21.70 4.94
CA ARG A 273 3.57 -21.41 4.79
C ARG A 273 4.28 -21.15 6.12
N SER A 274 3.53 -20.87 7.18
CA SER A 274 4.04 -20.55 8.53
C SER A 274 3.29 -21.36 9.58
N GLN A 275 3.95 -21.66 10.69
CA GLN A 275 3.34 -22.32 11.82
C GLN A 275 2.21 -21.47 12.41
N PHE A 276 1.11 -22.14 12.80
CA PHE A 276 0.05 -21.58 13.61
C PHE A 276 -0.43 -22.64 14.61
N CYS A 277 -1.00 -22.20 15.73
CA CYS A 277 -1.53 -23.10 16.74
C CYS A 277 -2.96 -22.67 17.11
N ILE A 278 -3.74 -23.65 17.52
CA ILE A 278 -5.10 -23.47 18.03
C ILE A 278 -5.19 -24.02 19.45
N ALA A 279 -6.04 -23.43 20.28
CA ALA A 279 -6.28 -23.89 21.66
C ALA A 279 -7.65 -23.45 22.16
N ASN A 280 -8.09 -24.04 23.29
CA ASN A 280 -9.27 -23.60 24.00
C ASN A 280 -9.00 -22.38 24.89
N ASN A 281 -7.82 -22.33 25.55
CA ASN A 281 -7.41 -21.24 26.43
C ASN A 281 -6.00 -20.72 26.08
N TYR A 282 -5.59 -19.62 26.71
CA TYR A 282 -4.20 -19.14 26.74
C TYR A 282 -3.66 -19.21 28.18
N LYS A 283 -2.34 -19.32 28.32
CA LYS A 283 -1.69 -19.25 29.63
C LYS A 283 -1.77 -17.82 30.15
N GLU A 284 -2.44 -17.60 31.27
CA GLU A 284 -2.28 -16.36 32.00
C GLU A 284 -0.83 -16.31 32.53
N LEU A 285 -0.09 -15.32 32.11
CA LEU A 285 1.20 -15.01 32.74
C LEU A 285 0.87 -14.61 34.16
N SER A 286 1.20 -15.48 35.14
CA SER A 286 1.18 -15.10 36.54
C SER A 286 2.00 -13.80 36.65
N LYS A 287 1.33 -12.73 37.11
CA LYS A 287 2.02 -11.49 37.46
C LYS A 287 2.95 -11.81 38.63
N TYR A 288 4.23 -11.94 38.36
CA TYR A 288 5.30 -11.76 39.36
C TYR A 288 5.94 -10.40 39.12
#